data_465d8f61c06bbba551ab559d05ac1549
#
_entry.id   465d8f61c06bbba551ab559d05ac1549
#
_cell.length_a   1.000
_cell.length_b   1.000
_cell.length_c   1.000
_cell.angle_alpha   90.00
_cell.angle_beta   90.00
_cell.angle_gamma   90.00
#
_symmetry.space_group_name_H-M   'P 1'
#
loop_
_entity.id
_entity.type
_entity.pdbx_description
1 polymer ?
#
loop_
_entity_poly.entity_id
_entity_poly.type
_entity_poly.pdbx_seq_one_letter_code
_entity_poly.pdbx_strand_id
1 'polypeptide(L)'
;MEAYKQEFIEFMVESDVLKFGDFTLKSGRKSPFFMNAGAYVTGEQLHRLGLFYAQAINDNFGLDFDVVFGPAYKGIPLSVTTAIALHDLYGKEVRYCSDRKEVKDHGADK
;
A
#
# COMPACT_ATOMS: atom_id res chain seq x y z
N MET A 1 -6.99 20.32 1.54
CA MET A 1 -6.61 18.90 1.60
C MET A 1 -7.22 18.27 2.84
N GLU A 2 -7.75 17.08 2.69
CA GLU A 2 -8.31 16.37 3.83
C GLU A 2 -7.23 15.99 4.81
N ALA A 3 -7.58 15.99 6.10
CA ALA A 3 -6.61 15.77 7.17
C ALA A 3 -5.83 14.47 7.02
N TYR A 4 -6.50 13.37 6.66
CA TYR A 4 -5.81 12.08 6.58
C TYR A 4 -4.80 12.05 5.42
N LYS A 5 -5.05 12.80 4.37
CA LYS A 5 -4.11 12.88 3.24
C LYS A 5 -2.84 13.63 3.64
N GLN A 6 -2.99 14.68 4.40
CA GLN A 6 -1.82 15.41 4.93
C GLN A 6 -1.04 14.54 5.90
N GLU A 7 -1.73 13.84 6.77
CA GLU A 7 -1.11 12.91 7.71
C GLU A 7 -0.36 11.80 6.97
N PHE A 8 -0.92 11.31 5.87
CA PHE A 8 -0.28 10.29 5.06
C PHE A 8 1.02 10.81 4.44
N ILE A 9 1.01 12.03 3.91
CA ILE A 9 2.22 12.64 3.34
C ILE A 9 3.29 12.75 4.43
N GLU A 10 2.93 13.23 5.62
CA GLU A 10 3.86 13.32 6.74
C GLU A 10 4.40 11.95 7.14
N PHE A 11 3.55 10.95 7.14
CA PHE A 11 3.93 9.58 7.42
C PHE A 11 4.94 9.05 6.39
N MET A 12 4.74 9.35 5.12
CA MET A 12 5.69 8.94 4.08
C MET A 12 7.06 9.56 4.30
N VAL A 13 7.10 10.82 4.71
CA VAL A 13 8.38 11.52 4.99
C VAL A 13 9.05 10.92 6.22
N GLU A 14 8.30 10.72 7.30
CA GLU A 14 8.84 10.11 8.53
C GLU A 14 9.41 8.73 8.30
N SER A 15 8.80 7.98 7.39
CA SER A 15 9.20 6.59 7.09
C SER A 15 10.30 6.50 6.04
N ASP A 16 10.82 7.63 5.57
CA ASP A 16 11.82 7.69 4.50
C ASP A 16 11.34 7.11 3.17
N VAL A 17 10.03 7.04 3.00
CA VAL A 17 9.43 6.58 1.75
C VAL A 17 9.43 7.70 0.73
N LEU A 18 9.14 8.91 1.16
CA LEU A 18 9.12 10.09 0.31
C LEU A 18 10.30 11.00 0.68
N LYS A 19 11.18 11.22 -0.27
CA LYS A 19 12.35 12.07 -0.10
C LYS A 19 12.36 13.17 -1.14
N PHE A 20 12.81 14.35 -0.75
CA PHE A 20 12.91 15.49 -1.65
C PHE A 20 14.38 15.77 -1.94
N GLY A 21 14.66 16.25 -3.15
CA GLY A 21 16.02 16.56 -3.57
C GLY A 21 16.16 16.41 -5.07
N ASP A 22 17.40 16.25 -5.52
CA ASP A 22 17.70 16.02 -6.93
C ASP A 22 17.94 14.54 -7.16
N PHE A 23 17.00 13.91 -7.86
CA PHE A 23 17.08 12.48 -8.13
C PHE A 23 17.04 12.23 -9.64
N THR A 24 17.75 11.20 -10.07
CA THR A 24 17.67 10.71 -11.43
C THR A 24 17.00 9.35 -11.40
N LEU A 25 15.85 9.24 -12.07
CA LEU A 25 15.09 8.01 -12.11
C LEU A 25 15.71 7.00 -13.05
N LYS A 26 15.28 5.74 -12.98
CA LYS A 26 15.79 4.70 -13.91
C LYS A 26 15.57 5.05 -15.35
N SER A 27 14.53 5.82 -15.65
CA SER A 27 14.23 6.29 -17.00
C SER A 27 15.18 7.37 -17.49
N GLY A 28 16.06 7.88 -16.62
CA GLY A 28 16.94 9.01 -16.92
C GLY A 28 16.34 10.37 -16.64
N ARG A 29 15.04 10.42 -16.30
CA ARG A 29 14.38 11.68 -15.98
C ARG A 29 14.82 12.16 -14.60
N LYS A 30 14.93 13.48 -14.46
CA LYS A 30 15.19 14.10 -13.17
C LYS A 30 13.89 14.38 -12.45
N SER A 31 13.90 14.22 -11.14
CA SER A 31 12.73 14.44 -10.33
C SER A 31 13.11 15.15 -9.04
N PRO A 32 12.27 16.07 -8.54
CA PRO A 32 12.52 16.74 -7.26
C PRO A 32 12.16 15.85 -6.07
N PHE A 33 11.64 14.65 -6.31
CA PHE A 33 11.32 13.72 -5.22
C PHE A 33 11.55 12.28 -5.66
N PHE A 34 11.65 11.41 -4.67
CA PHE A 34 11.80 9.97 -4.91
C PHE A 34 10.94 9.23 -3.88
N MET A 35 10.23 8.20 -4.33
CA MET A 35 9.41 7.36 -3.47
C MET A 35 9.95 5.95 -3.43
N ASN A 36 10.11 5.42 -2.23
CA ASN A 36 10.58 4.05 -2.03
C ASN A 36 9.67 3.32 -1.04
N ALA A 37 8.67 2.64 -1.56
CA ALA A 37 7.73 1.90 -0.74
C ALA A 37 8.39 0.75 0.05
N GLY A 38 9.58 0.33 -0.36
CA GLY A 38 10.33 -0.67 0.37
C GLY A 38 10.81 -0.24 1.75
N ALA A 39 10.69 1.05 2.08
CA ALA A 39 11.05 1.54 3.41
C ALA A 39 9.99 1.26 4.47
N TYR A 40 8.80 0.82 4.10
CA TYR A 40 7.79 0.39 5.06
C TYR A 40 8.12 -1.02 5.52
N VAL A 41 8.76 -1.15 6.66
CA VAL A 41 9.26 -2.46 7.12
C VAL A 41 8.85 -2.85 8.54
N THR A 42 8.44 -1.90 9.37
CA THR A 42 8.05 -2.21 10.75
C THR A 42 6.55 -2.49 10.86
N GLY A 43 6.17 -3.19 11.93
CA GLY A 43 4.76 -3.43 12.20
C GLY A 43 3.97 -2.14 12.36
N GLU A 44 4.55 -1.15 13.02
CA GLU A 44 3.89 0.14 13.16
C GLU A 44 3.66 0.81 11.81
N GLN A 45 4.69 0.82 10.95
CA GLN A 45 4.56 1.40 9.62
C GLN A 45 3.50 0.68 8.79
N LEU A 46 3.52 -0.64 8.81
CA LEU A 46 2.54 -1.42 8.05
C LEU A 46 1.12 -1.25 8.58
N HIS A 47 0.97 -1.17 9.89
CA HIS A 47 -0.32 -0.93 10.52
C HIS A 47 -0.89 0.43 10.09
N ARG A 48 -0.09 1.48 10.21
CA ARG A 48 -0.52 2.83 9.82
C ARG A 48 -0.80 2.92 8.32
N LEU A 49 0.04 2.28 7.51
CA LEU A 49 -0.14 2.26 6.06
C LEU A 49 -1.49 1.66 5.68
N GLY A 50 -1.85 0.55 6.31
CA GLY A 50 -3.15 -0.09 6.07
C GLY A 50 -4.31 0.81 6.45
N LEU A 51 -4.20 1.51 7.57
CA LEU A 51 -5.25 2.44 8.01
C LEU A 51 -5.46 3.57 7.00
N PHE A 52 -4.38 4.16 6.50
CA PHE A 52 -4.48 5.21 5.49
C PHE A 52 -5.12 4.70 4.20
N TYR A 53 -4.73 3.51 3.76
CA TYR A 53 -5.30 2.92 2.55
C TYR A 53 -6.79 2.63 2.71
N ALA A 54 -7.18 2.09 3.87
CA ALA A 54 -8.58 1.79 4.13
C ALA A 54 -9.43 3.06 4.14
N GLN A 55 -8.94 4.14 4.74
CA GLN A 55 -9.64 5.43 4.72
C GLN A 55 -9.79 5.97 3.31
N ALA A 56 -8.73 5.90 2.52
CA ALA A 56 -8.76 6.38 1.14
C ALA A 56 -9.75 5.58 0.30
N ILE A 57 -9.80 4.27 0.49
CA ILE A 57 -10.73 3.40 -0.22
C ILE A 57 -12.17 3.77 0.15
N ASN A 58 -12.45 3.89 1.44
CA ASN A 58 -13.80 4.23 1.90
C ASN A 58 -14.25 5.59 1.36
N ASP A 59 -13.36 6.57 1.39
CA ASP A 59 -13.71 7.93 0.97
C ASP A 59 -13.91 8.07 -0.52
N ASN A 60 -13.18 7.29 -1.33
CA ASN A 60 -13.18 7.48 -2.78
C ASN A 60 -13.99 6.43 -3.53
N PHE A 61 -14.14 5.22 -2.99
CA PHE A 61 -14.78 4.11 -3.67
C PHE A 61 -15.92 3.47 -2.88
N GLY A 62 -15.99 3.75 -1.58
CA GLY A 62 -16.93 3.06 -0.71
C GLY A 62 -16.47 1.65 -0.40
N LEU A 63 -17.34 0.85 0.18
CA LEU A 63 -17.01 -0.48 0.67
C LEU A 63 -17.72 -1.61 -0.07
N ASP A 64 -18.27 -1.33 -1.25
CA ASP A 64 -19.00 -2.34 -2.02
C ASP A 64 -18.06 -3.13 -2.93
N PHE A 65 -17.25 -3.97 -2.30
CA PHE A 65 -16.34 -4.87 -2.99
C PHE A 65 -16.02 -6.04 -2.05
N ASP A 66 -15.48 -7.12 -2.60
CA ASP A 66 -15.23 -8.35 -1.83
C ASP A 66 -13.76 -8.73 -1.72
N VAL A 67 -12.92 -8.19 -2.58
CA VAL A 67 -11.53 -8.61 -2.68
C VAL A 67 -10.62 -7.41 -2.88
N VAL A 68 -9.46 -7.46 -2.22
CA VAL A 68 -8.37 -6.54 -2.51
C VAL A 68 -7.24 -7.35 -3.16
N PHE A 69 -6.66 -6.81 -4.22
CA PHE A 69 -5.62 -7.48 -4.98
C PHE A 69 -4.28 -6.79 -4.77
N GLY A 70 -3.27 -7.57 -4.43
CA GLY A 70 -1.91 -7.08 -4.28
C GLY A 70 -0.99 -7.70 -5.31
N PRO A 71 -0.54 -6.94 -6.30
CA PRO A 71 0.39 -7.47 -7.30
C PRO A 71 1.75 -7.80 -6.68
N ALA A 72 2.34 -8.92 -7.14
CA ALA A 72 3.63 -9.35 -6.63
C ALA A 72 4.70 -8.30 -6.93
N TYR A 73 5.62 -8.04 -6.05
CA TYR A 73 5.67 -8.72 -4.75
C TYR A 73 5.35 -7.75 -3.62
N LYS A 74 5.64 -6.47 -3.81
CA LYS A 74 5.45 -5.45 -2.78
C LYS A 74 3.98 -5.17 -2.48
N GLY A 75 3.10 -5.43 -3.44
CA GLY A 75 1.67 -5.25 -3.24
C GLY A 75 1.07 -6.29 -2.31
N ILE A 76 1.72 -7.43 -2.11
CA ILE A 76 1.16 -8.50 -1.29
C ILE A 76 1.02 -8.06 0.17
N PRO A 77 2.08 -7.63 0.86
CA PRO A 77 1.89 -7.16 2.24
C PRO A 77 0.98 -5.94 2.33
N LEU A 78 0.97 -5.09 1.30
CA LEU A 78 0.09 -3.94 1.27
C LEU A 78 -1.38 -4.36 1.23
N SER A 79 -1.73 -5.37 0.42
CA SER A 79 -3.10 -5.87 0.36
C SER A 79 -3.52 -6.52 1.68
N VAL A 80 -2.60 -7.23 2.33
CA VAL A 80 -2.88 -7.88 3.62
C VAL A 80 -3.17 -6.84 4.70
N THR A 81 -2.32 -5.85 4.84
CA THR A 81 -2.53 -4.84 5.88
C THR A 81 -3.76 -3.99 5.60
N THR A 82 -4.07 -3.75 4.33
CA THR A 82 -5.30 -3.03 3.95
C THR A 82 -6.54 -3.82 4.31
N ALA A 83 -6.53 -5.13 4.06
CA ALA A 83 -7.67 -6.00 4.42
C ALA A 83 -7.91 -5.99 5.93
N ILE A 84 -6.83 -6.06 6.72
CA ILE A 84 -6.92 -6.01 8.18
C ILE A 84 -7.50 -4.66 8.62
N ALA A 85 -7.04 -3.57 8.04
CA ALA A 85 -7.51 -2.24 8.41
C ALA A 85 -8.98 -2.02 8.05
N LEU A 86 -9.42 -2.56 6.92
CA LEU A 86 -10.83 -2.48 6.53
C LEU A 86 -11.72 -3.17 7.57
N HIS A 87 -11.27 -4.29 8.08
CA HIS A 87 -11.97 -4.97 9.15
C HIS A 87 -11.97 -4.15 10.45
N ASP A 88 -10.81 -3.63 10.82
CA ASP A 88 -10.67 -2.90 12.08
C ASP A 88 -11.45 -1.59 12.08
N LEU A 89 -11.40 -0.83 10.98
CA LEU A 89 -12.04 0.49 10.93
C LEU A 89 -13.53 0.42 10.65
N TYR A 90 -13.94 -0.49 9.77
CA TYR A 90 -15.29 -0.46 9.23
C TYR A 90 -16.06 -1.78 9.42
N GLY A 91 -15.44 -2.77 10.04
CA GLY A 91 -16.05 -4.09 10.17
C GLY A 91 -16.26 -4.80 8.84
N LYS A 92 -15.56 -4.35 7.79
CA LYS A 92 -15.72 -4.91 6.45
C LYS A 92 -14.86 -6.15 6.29
N GLU A 93 -15.49 -7.26 5.97
CA GLU A 93 -14.79 -8.50 5.68
C GLU A 93 -14.45 -8.56 4.20
N VAL A 94 -13.17 -8.64 3.87
CA VAL A 94 -12.70 -8.79 2.50
C VAL A 94 -11.67 -9.90 2.45
N ARG A 95 -11.50 -10.46 1.27
CA ARG A 95 -10.42 -11.40 1.00
C ARG A 95 -9.30 -10.65 0.31
N TYR A 96 -8.07 -11.11 0.48
CA TYR A 96 -6.99 -10.62 -0.33
C TYR A 96 -6.55 -11.69 -1.31
N CYS A 97 -6.00 -11.27 -2.42
CA CYS A 97 -5.38 -12.19 -3.38
C CYS A 97 -4.16 -11.52 -4.00
N SER A 98 -3.33 -12.33 -4.59
CA SER A 98 -2.11 -11.83 -5.21
C SER A 98 -1.77 -12.72 -6.40
N ASP A 99 -0.86 -12.24 -7.23
CA ASP A 99 -0.30 -13.03 -8.32
C ASP A 99 1.14 -13.40 -7.99
N ARG A 100 1.79 -14.00 -8.91
CA ARG A 100 3.24 -14.23 -8.87
C ARG A 100 3.80 -13.91 -10.24
N LYS A 101 5.08 -13.54 -10.28
CA LYS A 101 5.73 -13.15 -11.53
C LYS A 101 6.22 -14.36 -12.32
N GLU A 102 6.39 -15.49 -11.66
CA GLU A 102 6.79 -16.74 -12.29
C GLU A 102 5.65 -17.73 -12.33
N VAL A 103 5.69 -18.62 -13.29
CA VAL A 103 4.65 -19.67 -13.42
C VAL A 103 4.85 -20.72 -12.34
N LYS A 104 3.75 -21.05 -11.65
CA LYS A 104 3.76 -22.15 -10.69
C LYS A 104 3.52 -23.45 -11.46
N ASP A 105 4.49 -24.37 -11.41
CA ASP A 105 4.42 -25.61 -12.14
C ASP A 105 3.89 -26.79 -11.33
N HIS A 106 3.58 -26.59 -10.07
CA HIS A 106 3.01 -27.63 -9.21
C HIS A 106 2.23 -26.98 -8.09
N GLY A 107 1.42 -27.76 -7.42
CA GLY A 107 0.57 -27.29 -6.34
C GLY A 107 -0.82 -26.97 -6.83
N ALA A 108 -1.71 -26.64 -5.90
CA ALA A 108 -3.13 -26.51 -6.19
C ALA A 108 -3.51 -25.13 -6.76
N ASP A 109 -2.83 -24.07 -6.33
CA ASP A 109 -3.26 -22.70 -6.62
C ASP A 109 -2.20 -21.88 -7.32
N LYS A 110 -2.66 -20.84 -7.96
CA LYS A 110 -1.79 -19.88 -8.64
C LYS A 110 -2.01 -18.48 -8.11
#